data_aff8346a93a5007ae8d1b091f3e3f1c9
#
_entry.id   aff8346a93a5007ae8d1b091f3e3f1c9
#
_cell.length_a   1.000
_cell.length_b   1.000
_cell.length_c   1.000
_cell.angle_alpha   90.00
_cell.angle_beta   90.00
_cell.angle_gamma   90.00
#
_symmetry.space_group_name_H-M   'P 1'
#
loop_
_entity.id
_entity.type
_entity.pdbx_description
1 polymer ?
#
loop_
_entity_poly.entity_id
_entity_poly.type
_entity_poly.pdbx_seq_one_letter_code
_entity_poly.pdbx_strand_id
1 'polypeptide(L)' 'MNEYCYQVSPTKAVWVMASSEEEAEGKVFETLGYDPEEMELIEVTENV' A
#
# COMPACT_ATOMS: atom_id res chain seq x y z
N MET A 1 -11.13 -7.11 5.96
CA MET A 1 -9.80 -6.58 5.64
C MET A 1 -9.78 -6.19 4.17
N ASN A 2 -9.03 -5.17 3.83
CA ASN A 2 -8.96 -4.67 2.46
C ASN A 2 -7.59 -4.91 1.87
N GLU A 3 -7.52 -4.97 0.54
CA GLU A 3 -6.25 -5.06 -0.16
C GLU A 3 -5.96 -3.71 -0.82
N TYR A 4 -4.79 -3.17 -0.55
CA TYR A 4 -4.37 -1.88 -1.09
C TYR A 4 -3.21 -2.08 -2.05
N CYS A 5 -3.29 -1.41 -3.20
CA CYS A 5 -2.21 -1.45 -4.19
C CYS A 5 -1.59 -0.07 -4.29
N TYR A 6 -0.29 0.01 -4.04
CA TYR A 6 0.47 1.25 -4.11
C TYR A 6 1.51 1.17 -5.21
N GLN A 7 1.59 2.21 -6.01
CA GLN A 7 2.66 2.34 -6.98
C GLN A 7 3.84 3.03 -6.32
N VAL A 8 4.98 2.36 -6.28
CA VAL A 8 6.18 2.86 -5.60
C VAL A 8 7.24 3.36 -6.58
N SER A 9 7.11 3.01 -7.86
CA SER A 9 7.99 3.49 -8.90
C SER A 9 7.23 3.41 -10.24
N PRO A 10 7.75 4.01 -11.31
CA PRO A 10 7.08 3.93 -12.62
C PRO A 10 6.83 2.49 -13.11
N THR A 11 7.60 1.53 -12.61
CA THR A 11 7.50 0.14 -13.07
C THR A 11 7.17 -0.85 -11.97
N LYS A 12 6.92 -0.38 -10.75
CA LYS A 12 6.70 -1.30 -9.62
C LYS A 12 5.52 -0.89 -8.78
N ALA A 13 4.70 -1.87 -8.43
CA ALA A 13 3.59 -1.70 -7.50
C ALA A 13 3.67 -2.77 -6.43
N VAL A 14 3.12 -2.48 -5.25
CA VAL A 14 3.08 -3.41 -4.13
C VAL A 14 1.65 -3.56 -3.65
N TRP A 15 1.32 -4.74 -3.14
CA TRP A 15 0.00 -5.06 -2.60
C TRP A 15 0.13 -5.36 -1.12
N VAL A 16 -0.79 -4.81 -0.33
CA VAL A 16 -0.75 -5.00 1.12
C VAL A 16 -2.17 -5.16 1.65
N MET A 17 -2.33 -6.10 2.61
CA MET A 17 -3.61 -6.33 3.28
C MET A 17 -3.63 -5.52 4.56
N ALA A 18 -4.70 -4.76 4.79
CA ALA A 18 -4.83 -3.94 5.99
C ALA A 18 -6.29 -3.59 6.23
N SER A 19 -6.58 -3.09 7.43
CA SER A 19 -7.93 -2.66 7.80
C SER A 19 -8.22 -1.24 7.34
N SER A 20 -7.19 -0.45 7.08
CA SER A 20 -7.33 0.94 6.64
C SER A 20 -6.13 1.33 5.79
N GLU A 21 -6.28 2.45 5.10
CA GLU A 21 -5.19 2.99 4.28
C GLU A 21 -3.99 3.36 5.15
N GLU A 22 -4.24 3.98 6.29
CA GLU A 22 -3.19 4.37 7.21
C GLU A 22 -2.39 3.15 7.68
N GLU A 23 -3.09 2.07 8.02
CA GLU A 23 -2.43 0.83 8.42
C GLU A 23 -1.63 0.24 7.25
N ALA A 24 -2.17 0.30 6.04
CA ALA A 24 -1.49 -0.21 4.86
C ALA A 24 -0.18 0.54 4.62
N GLU A 25 -0.21 1.86 4.72
CA GLU A 25 1.00 2.67 4.55
C GLU A 25 2.05 2.32 5.59
N GLY A 26 1.63 2.14 6.84
CA GLY A 26 2.54 1.74 7.89
C GLY A 26 3.18 0.39 7.64
N LYS A 27 2.39 -0.57 7.15
CA LYS A 27 2.92 -1.90 6.82
C LYS A 27 3.95 -1.84 5.70
N VAL A 28 3.69 -1.06 4.67
CA VAL A 28 4.65 -0.92 3.56
C VAL A 28 5.94 -0.27 4.06
N PHE A 29 5.82 0.76 4.89
CA PHE A 29 6.98 1.41 5.45
C PHE A 29 7.82 0.43 6.29
N GLU A 30 7.17 -0.33 7.16
CA GLU A 30 7.88 -1.24 8.07
C GLU A 30 8.50 -2.44 7.34
N THR A 31 7.86 -2.92 6.29
CA THR A 31 8.33 -4.14 5.62
C THR A 31 9.21 -3.87 4.42
N LEU A 32 8.94 -2.79 3.69
CA LEU A 32 9.63 -2.51 2.43
C LEU A 32 10.43 -1.22 2.47
N GLY A 33 10.19 -0.36 3.45
CA GLY A 33 10.96 0.86 3.63
C GLY A 33 10.54 2.03 2.73
N TYR A 34 9.37 1.94 2.09
CA TYR A 34 8.87 3.05 1.28
C TYR A 34 8.10 4.04 2.14
N ASP A 35 8.42 5.32 2.01
CA ASP A 35 7.66 6.38 2.69
C ASP A 35 6.31 6.59 1.99
N PRO A 36 5.26 6.94 2.74
CA PRO A 36 3.96 7.24 2.13
C PRO A 36 4.03 8.32 1.05
N GLU A 37 4.98 9.26 1.17
CA GLU A 37 5.14 10.32 0.19
C GLU A 37 5.70 9.82 -1.14
N GLU A 38 6.33 8.65 -1.14
CA GLU A 38 6.95 8.06 -2.32
C GLU A 38 6.02 7.10 -3.05
N MET A 39 4.85 6.83 -2.48
CA MET A 39 3.91 5.88 -3.08
C MET A 39 2.58 6.55 -3.37
N GLU A 40 1.89 5.97 -4.35
CA GLU A 40 0.58 6.45 -4.74
C GLU A 40 -0.42 5.29 -4.67
N LEU A 41 -1.54 5.51 -3.98
CA LEU A 41 -2.60 4.50 -3.91
C LEU A 41 -3.32 4.47 -5.26
N ILE A 42 -3.28 3.32 -5.91
CA ILE A 42 -3.89 3.18 -7.23
C ILE A 42 -5.12 2.27 -7.25
N GLU A 43 -5.27 1.41 -6.25
CA GLU A 43 -6.43 0.52 -6.19
C GLU A 43 -6.69 0.06 -4.77
N VAL A 44 -7.98 -0.06 -4.43
CA VAL A 44 -8.40 -0.65 -3.16
C VAL A 44 -9.45 -1.71 -3.49
N THR A 45 -9.25 -2.93 -2.98
CA THR A 45 -10.24 -3.99 -3.07
C THR A 45 -10.75 -4.23 -1.66
N GLU A 46 -12.04 -3.97 -1.45
CA GLU A 46 -12.64 -4.11 -0.12
C GLU A 46 -13.15 -5.52 0.13
N ASN A 47 -13.12 -5.90 1.40
CA ASN A 47 -13.69 -7.18 1.85
C ASN A 47 -13.06 -8.41 1.19
N VAL A 48 -11.75 -8.39 1.13
CA VAL A 48 -10.99 -9.50 0.57
C VAL A 48 -10.65 -10.52 1.66
#